data_9431315be1be61880c748b7cfe412893
#
_entry.id   9431315be1be61880c748b7cfe412893
#
_cell.length_a   1.000
_cell.length_b   1.000
_cell.length_c   1.000
_cell.angle_alpha   90.00
_cell.angle_beta   90.00
_cell.angle_gamma   90.00
#
_symmetry.space_group_name_H-M   'P 1'
#
loop_
_entity.id
_entity.type
_entity.pdbx_description
1 polymer ?
#
loop_
_entity_poly.entity_id
_entity_poly.type
_entity_poly.pdbx_seq_one_letter_code
_entity_poly.pdbx_strand_id
1 'polypeptide(L)'
;MWQSVVKPCLLLLAGGLAAQHSTLLLPSDVLSLLLVASSAAFVMRRTRACAWVGVGFALFQLAAAAIIEGRLDARYAGDSMLAVVRIADVPRVSGNAVTMSVVPLDDARIPSRVRLGWFEPPVRPAIGEVWELELRLRRPRGRFNPGGFDSESWLFREKYQATGYVVAGKRNRLLWSGTSSALDRVRADFTDRALDVAANVETGAVLAAIGVGAREHMTPPQWERYAATGTTHLMAISGLHVGIAALVGFAVAFAAGIFLPVGGNRHVGAVLLGAAVAVAYAIVSGFGVPARRAVVMLLLAAATVACRRQFSPARILALAAALVFVSDPIATLTPGFHLSFAAVVLLVWLARQTPAAGGFPLRPARQLVIMQVF
;
A
#
# COMPACT_ATOMS: atom_id res chain seq x y z
N MET A 1 -19.84 12.89 -22.40
CA MET A 1 -19.77 12.13 -21.15
C MET A 1 -18.39 11.52 -20.83
N TRP A 2 -17.55 11.15 -21.80
CA TRP A 2 -16.19 10.60 -21.59
C TRP A 2 -15.24 11.65 -20.98
N GLN A 3 -15.34 12.89 -21.45
CA GLN A 3 -14.46 14.00 -21.01
C GLN A 3 -14.74 14.50 -19.59
N SER A 4 -15.88 14.18 -19.00
CA SER A 4 -16.29 14.79 -17.72
C SER A 4 -15.59 14.19 -16.48
N VAL A 5 -15.06 12.96 -16.56
CA VAL A 5 -14.41 12.29 -15.42
C VAL A 5 -12.94 12.01 -15.69
N VAL A 6 -12.60 11.45 -16.86
CA VAL A 6 -11.22 11.02 -17.17
C VAL A 6 -10.28 12.22 -17.24
N LYS A 7 -10.72 13.29 -17.94
CA LYS A 7 -9.88 14.50 -18.10
C LYS A 7 -9.51 15.15 -16.76
N PRO A 8 -10.43 15.41 -15.82
CA PRO A 8 -10.09 15.90 -14.49
C PRO A 8 -9.09 15.02 -13.73
N CYS A 9 -9.30 13.69 -13.73
CA CYS A 9 -8.40 12.76 -13.06
C CYS A 9 -6.97 12.80 -13.65
N LEU A 10 -6.85 12.82 -14.98
CA LEU A 10 -5.55 12.90 -15.64
C LEU A 10 -4.86 14.24 -15.39
N LEU A 11 -5.61 15.35 -15.36
CA LEU A 11 -5.05 16.67 -15.06
C LEU A 11 -4.58 16.77 -13.61
N LEU A 12 -5.32 16.19 -12.67
CA LEU A 12 -4.91 16.09 -11.27
C LEU A 12 -3.59 15.32 -11.13
N LEU A 13 -3.48 14.16 -11.78
CA LEU A 13 -2.26 13.37 -11.78
C LEU A 13 -1.09 14.10 -12.47
N ALA A 14 -1.36 14.81 -13.58
CA ALA A 14 -0.35 15.60 -14.27
C ALA A 14 0.20 16.72 -13.37
N GLY A 15 -0.64 17.36 -12.56
CA GLY A 15 -0.20 18.32 -11.54
C GLY A 15 0.73 17.70 -10.51
N GLY A 16 0.37 16.53 -9.97
CA GLY A 16 1.23 15.79 -9.06
C GLY A 16 2.57 15.39 -9.68
N LEU A 17 2.56 14.91 -10.93
CA LEU A 17 3.78 14.57 -11.67
C LEU A 17 4.66 15.82 -11.94
N ALA A 18 4.06 16.95 -12.27
CA ALA A 18 4.80 18.20 -12.44
C ALA A 18 5.48 18.63 -11.13
N ALA A 19 4.81 18.45 -9.99
CA ALA A 19 5.37 18.75 -8.68
C ALA A 19 6.58 17.86 -8.30
N GLN A 20 6.64 16.63 -8.80
CA GLN A 20 7.79 15.73 -8.58
C GLN A 20 9.09 16.24 -9.24
N HIS A 21 8.97 16.96 -10.33
CA HIS A 21 10.10 17.57 -11.03
C HIS A 21 10.47 18.97 -10.51
N SER A 22 9.69 19.50 -9.58
CA SER A 22 10.00 20.77 -8.92
C SER A 22 11.17 20.59 -7.96
N THR A 23 12.21 21.39 -8.12
CA THR A 23 13.40 21.39 -7.24
C THR A 23 13.16 22.16 -5.94
N LEU A 24 12.06 22.90 -5.84
CA LEU A 24 11.72 23.75 -4.71
C LEU A 24 10.42 23.27 -4.07
N LEU A 25 10.43 23.17 -2.74
CA LEU A 25 9.21 23.09 -1.95
C LEU A 25 8.71 24.52 -1.73
N LEU A 26 7.47 24.74 -2.12
CA LEU A 26 6.81 26.01 -1.87
C LEU A 26 6.40 26.13 -0.40
N PRO A 27 6.45 27.32 0.19
CA PRO A 27 5.93 27.58 1.52
C PRO A 27 4.45 27.22 1.63
N SER A 28 4.02 26.81 2.81
CA SER A 28 2.65 26.34 3.07
C SER A 28 1.57 27.39 2.80
N ASP A 29 1.88 28.66 3.03
CA ASP A 29 1.02 29.79 2.70
C ASP A 29 0.82 29.96 1.20
N VAL A 30 1.89 29.83 0.40
CA VAL A 30 1.82 29.84 -1.07
C VAL A 30 1.01 28.66 -1.59
N LEU A 31 1.18 27.46 -1.03
CA LEU A 31 0.40 26.27 -1.39
C LEU A 31 -1.08 26.44 -1.03
N SER A 32 -1.37 27.03 0.11
CA SER A 32 -2.74 27.34 0.53
C SER A 32 -3.39 28.36 -0.42
N LEU A 33 -2.66 29.39 -0.81
CA LEU A 33 -3.12 30.37 -1.79
C LEU A 33 -3.37 29.70 -3.16
N LEU A 34 -2.48 28.80 -3.58
CA LEU A 34 -2.63 28.04 -4.83
C LEU A 34 -3.90 27.17 -4.79
N LEU A 35 -4.20 26.52 -3.66
CA LEU A 35 -5.43 25.74 -3.50
C LEU A 35 -6.67 26.63 -3.55
N VAL A 36 -6.65 27.77 -2.89
CA VAL A 36 -7.76 28.74 -2.95
C VAL A 36 -7.95 29.27 -4.38
N ALA A 37 -6.89 29.69 -5.05
CA ALA A 37 -6.94 30.14 -6.43
C ALA A 37 -7.42 29.03 -7.39
N SER A 38 -6.95 27.80 -7.20
CA SER A 38 -7.43 26.64 -7.95
C SER A 38 -8.91 26.37 -7.71
N SER A 39 -9.38 26.50 -6.45
CA SER A 39 -10.79 26.35 -6.11
C SER A 39 -11.65 27.43 -6.77
N ALA A 40 -11.23 28.69 -6.75
CA ALA A 40 -11.88 29.79 -7.44
C ALA A 40 -11.92 29.56 -8.97
N ALA A 41 -10.86 29.02 -9.55
CA ALA A 41 -10.77 28.70 -10.97
C ALA A 41 -11.74 27.61 -11.43
N PHE A 42 -12.30 26.79 -10.53
CA PHE A 42 -13.38 25.85 -10.87
C PHE A 42 -14.69 26.50 -11.30
N VAL A 43 -14.94 27.73 -10.86
CA VAL A 43 -16.14 28.50 -11.20
C VAL A 43 -16.15 28.81 -12.70
N MET A 44 -15.01 29.13 -13.27
CA MET A 44 -14.88 29.51 -14.68
C MET A 44 -14.59 28.27 -15.54
N ARG A 45 -15.43 27.99 -16.54
CA ARG A 45 -15.26 26.82 -17.45
C ARG A 45 -13.90 26.75 -18.13
N ARG A 46 -13.32 27.92 -18.51
CA ARG A 46 -12.05 28.00 -19.24
C ARG A 46 -10.83 27.63 -18.38
N THR A 47 -10.89 27.85 -17.05
CA THR A 47 -9.77 27.67 -16.12
C THR A 47 -9.85 26.35 -15.33
N ARG A 48 -10.93 25.57 -15.49
CA ARG A 48 -11.09 24.28 -14.80
C ARG A 48 -9.95 23.29 -15.01
N ALA A 49 -9.35 23.27 -16.20
CA ALA A 49 -8.20 22.41 -16.48
C ALA A 49 -6.99 22.80 -15.60
N CYS A 50 -6.69 24.10 -15.53
CA CYS A 50 -5.60 24.63 -14.71
C CYS A 50 -5.88 24.38 -13.21
N ALA A 51 -7.15 24.48 -12.79
CA ALA A 51 -7.57 24.18 -11.41
C ALA A 51 -7.22 22.75 -11.00
N TRP A 52 -7.52 21.74 -11.84
CA TRP A 52 -7.17 20.36 -11.54
C TRP A 52 -5.66 20.13 -11.45
N VAL A 53 -4.89 20.74 -12.36
CA VAL A 53 -3.42 20.67 -12.32
C VAL A 53 -2.89 21.35 -11.04
N GLY A 54 -3.39 22.54 -10.71
CA GLY A 54 -3.00 23.27 -9.50
C GLY A 54 -3.29 22.51 -8.21
N VAL A 55 -4.46 21.88 -8.11
CA VAL A 55 -4.81 21.02 -6.96
C VAL A 55 -3.86 19.83 -6.88
N GLY A 56 -3.59 19.13 -7.98
CA GLY A 56 -2.69 17.99 -7.98
C GLY A 56 -1.26 18.37 -7.58
N PHE A 57 -0.77 19.49 -8.08
CA PHE A 57 0.54 20.05 -7.72
C PHE A 57 0.59 20.36 -6.22
N ALA A 58 -0.39 21.09 -5.70
CA ALA A 58 -0.43 21.46 -4.28
C ALA A 58 -0.54 20.26 -3.34
N LEU A 59 -1.37 19.26 -3.67
CA LEU A 59 -1.50 18.03 -2.87
C LEU A 59 -0.17 17.29 -2.75
N PHE A 60 0.58 17.15 -3.84
CA PHE A 60 1.88 16.51 -3.80
C PHE A 60 2.87 17.31 -2.95
N GLN A 61 2.96 18.61 -3.17
CA GLN A 61 3.87 19.50 -2.43
C GLN A 61 3.56 19.51 -0.94
N LEU A 62 2.29 19.58 -0.54
CA LEU A 62 1.88 19.52 0.86
C LEU A 62 2.25 18.18 1.51
N ALA A 63 2.03 17.07 0.81
CA ALA A 63 2.42 15.76 1.31
C ALA A 63 3.95 15.62 1.46
N ALA A 64 4.71 16.17 0.52
CA ALA A 64 6.18 16.19 0.58
C ALA A 64 6.68 17.10 1.72
N ALA A 65 6.11 18.29 1.85
CA ALA A 65 6.43 19.24 2.93
C ALA A 65 6.18 18.60 4.30
N ALA A 66 5.02 17.98 4.51
CA ALA A 66 4.68 17.33 5.79
C ALA A 66 5.69 16.24 6.18
N ILE A 67 6.24 15.48 5.22
CA ILE A 67 7.27 14.47 5.50
C ILE A 67 8.60 15.16 5.88
N ILE A 68 8.97 16.24 5.17
CA ILE A 68 10.25 16.91 5.38
C ILE A 68 10.23 17.74 6.66
N GLU A 69 9.16 18.47 6.92
CA GLU A 69 8.96 19.25 8.15
C GLU A 69 8.87 18.36 9.39
N GLY A 70 8.25 17.17 9.24
CA GLY A 70 8.19 16.17 10.31
C GLY A 70 9.50 15.44 10.58
N ARG A 71 10.61 15.72 9.85
CA ARG A 71 11.92 15.10 10.11
C ARG A 71 12.46 15.52 11.49
N LEU A 72 13.25 14.61 12.08
CA LEU A 72 13.95 14.87 13.34
C LEU A 72 14.64 16.23 13.33
N ASP A 73 14.42 17.03 14.36
CA ASP A 73 15.14 18.30 14.53
C ASP A 73 16.65 18.03 14.64
N ALA A 74 17.45 18.87 13.98
CA ALA A 74 18.91 18.73 13.97
C ALA A 74 19.52 18.77 15.38
N ARG A 75 18.87 19.46 16.32
CA ARG A 75 19.29 19.58 17.72
C ARG A 75 19.35 18.22 18.44
N TYR A 76 18.47 17.31 18.08
CA TYR A 76 18.38 15.99 18.72
C TYR A 76 19.11 14.89 17.93
N ALA A 77 19.74 15.24 16.81
CA ALA A 77 20.42 14.29 15.96
C ALA A 77 21.75 13.81 16.59
N GLY A 78 21.82 12.55 16.94
CA GLY A 78 23.00 11.93 17.54
C GLY A 78 22.98 11.84 19.06
N ASP A 79 22.04 12.50 19.72
CA ASP A 79 21.86 12.38 21.15
C ASP A 79 21.20 11.06 21.54
N SER A 80 21.55 10.56 22.73
CA SER A 80 20.88 9.42 23.33
C SER A 80 19.63 9.89 24.08
N MET A 81 18.47 9.33 23.73
CA MET A 81 17.21 9.65 24.37
C MET A 81 16.44 8.39 24.73
N LEU A 82 15.86 8.39 25.92
CA LEU A 82 14.96 7.33 26.39
C LEU A 82 13.56 7.66 25.96
N ALA A 83 12.87 6.71 25.29
CA ALA A 83 11.52 6.92 24.79
C ALA A 83 10.67 5.67 24.84
N VAL A 84 9.38 5.85 25.05
CA VAL A 84 8.39 4.79 24.93
C VAL A 84 7.90 4.73 23.49
N VAL A 85 8.11 3.59 22.86
CA VAL A 85 7.79 3.37 21.45
C VAL A 85 6.94 2.12 21.26
N ARG A 86 6.03 2.17 20.28
CA ARG A 86 5.30 0.99 19.82
C ARG A 86 5.90 0.49 18.52
N ILE A 87 6.09 -0.82 18.40
CA ILE A 87 6.51 -1.46 17.15
C ILE A 87 5.34 -1.44 16.18
N ALA A 88 5.52 -0.76 15.04
CA ALA A 88 4.45 -0.49 14.07
C ALA A 88 4.37 -1.54 12.95
N ASP A 89 5.48 -2.14 12.58
CA ASP A 89 5.56 -3.12 11.50
C ASP A 89 6.26 -4.39 12.02
N VAL A 90 6.07 -5.51 11.31
CA VAL A 90 6.77 -6.76 11.64
C VAL A 90 8.28 -6.57 11.55
N PRO A 91 9.03 -6.81 12.64
CA PRO A 91 10.48 -6.65 12.65
C PRO A 91 11.17 -7.61 11.69
N ARG A 92 12.16 -7.12 10.96
CA ARG A 92 12.96 -7.94 10.03
C ARG A 92 14.27 -8.33 10.69
N VAL A 93 14.50 -9.63 10.77
CA VAL A 93 15.73 -10.20 11.32
C VAL A 93 16.76 -10.39 10.21
N SER A 94 17.99 -9.91 10.43
CA SER A 94 19.12 -10.11 9.52
C SER A 94 20.37 -10.43 10.34
N GLY A 95 20.71 -11.70 10.43
CA GLY A 95 21.75 -12.17 11.36
C GLY A 95 21.42 -11.80 12.81
N ASN A 96 22.33 -11.10 13.49
CA ASN A 96 22.18 -10.65 14.88
C ASN A 96 21.44 -9.31 15.00
N ALA A 97 21.02 -8.69 13.89
CA ALA A 97 20.35 -7.40 13.90
C ALA A 97 18.86 -7.53 13.56
N VAL A 98 18.05 -6.73 14.24
CA VAL A 98 16.62 -6.58 13.95
C VAL A 98 16.37 -5.17 13.46
N THR A 99 15.72 -5.04 12.32
CA THR A 99 15.26 -3.74 11.80
C THR A 99 13.76 -3.64 11.99
N MET A 100 13.29 -2.56 12.57
CA MET A 100 11.87 -2.34 12.89
C MET A 100 11.45 -0.89 12.64
N SER A 101 10.16 -0.70 12.37
CA SER A 101 9.52 0.63 12.37
C SER A 101 8.87 0.86 13.72
N VAL A 102 9.04 2.04 14.28
CA VAL A 102 8.43 2.39 15.55
C VAL A 102 7.69 3.72 15.46
N VAL A 103 6.69 3.86 16.33
CA VAL A 103 5.92 5.08 16.58
C VAL A 103 6.11 5.47 18.03
N PRO A 104 6.59 6.68 18.34
CA PRO A 104 6.70 7.17 19.71
C PRO A 104 5.31 7.37 20.32
N LEU A 105 5.19 7.15 21.63
CA LEU A 105 3.93 7.29 22.34
C LEU A 105 3.89 8.53 23.25
N ASP A 106 5.04 8.97 23.73
CA ASP A 106 5.15 9.97 24.80
C ASP A 106 6.09 11.14 24.51
N ASP A 107 6.88 11.09 23.44
CA ASP A 107 7.91 12.10 23.20
C ASP A 107 7.71 12.83 21.86
N ALA A 108 7.25 14.08 21.94
CA ALA A 108 7.04 14.95 20.78
C ALA A 108 8.36 15.34 20.03
N ARG A 109 9.53 15.12 20.64
CA ARG A 109 10.82 15.37 19.99
C ARG A 109 11.15 14.29 18.94
N ILE A 110 10.53 13.12 19.07
CA ILE A 110 10.73 11.98 18.18
C ILE A 110 9.65 11.99 17.09
N PRO A 111 10.04 11.97 15.81
CA PRO A 111 9.10 11.94 14.71
C PRO A 111 8.14 10.75 14.74
N SER A 112 6.97 10.92 14.13
CA SER A 112 5.87 9.94 14.18
C SER A 112 6.20 8.59 13.56
N ARG A 113 7.19 8.49 12.66
CA ARG A 113 7.62 7.23 12.07
C ARG A 113 9.14 7.14 11.98
N VAL A 114 9.71 6.24 12.75
CA VAL A 114 11.16 6.05 12.88
C VAL A 114 11.54 4.64 12.46
N ARG A 115 12.64 4.52 11.72
CA ARG A 115 13.25 3.23 11.40
C ARG A 115 14.43 2.98 12.33
N LEU A 116 14.38 1.90 13.10
CA LEU A 116 15.42 1.51 14.05
C LEU A 116 16.10 0.22 13.67
N GLY A 117 17.42 0.17 13.88
CA GLY A 117 18.18 -1.06 13.98
C GLY A 117 18.40 -1.41 15.44
N TRP A 118 18.21 -2.68 15.82
CA TRP A 118 18.56 -3.18 17.14
C TRP A 118 19.52 -4.35 16.99
N PHE A 119 20.72 -4.17 17.47
CA PHE A 119 21.75 -5.19 17.40
C PHE A 119 21.68 -6.07 18.65
N GLU A 120 21.68 -7.38 18.48
CA GLU A 120 21.57 -8.39 19.56
C GLU A 120 20.49 -8.07 20.60
N PRO A 121 19.21 -7.94 20.20
CA PRO A 121 18.15 -7.72 21.16
C PRO A 121 18.05 -8.93 22.13
N PRO A 122 17.85 -8.71 23.44
CA PRO A 122 17.76 -9.79 24.43
C PRO A 122 16.59 -10.73 24.16
N VAL A 123 15.52 -10.20 23.57
CA VAL A 123 14.34 -10.92 23.08
C VAL A 123 13.97 -10.35 21.72
N ARG A 124 13.49 -11.20 20.81
CA ARG A 124 13.02 -10.74 19.51
C ARG A 124 11.77 -9.88 19.70
N PRO A 125 11.84 -8.61 19.30
CA PRO A 125 10.67 -7.73 19.40
C PRO A 125 9.57 -8.16 18.43
N ALA A 126 8.31 -8.01 18.84
CA ALA A 126 7.13 -8.33 18.02
C ALA A 126 6.30 -7.10 17.68
N ILE A 127 5.52 -7.18 16.61
CA ILE A 127 4.61 -6.11 16.21
C ILE A 127 3.61 -5.81 17.32
N GLY A 128 3.37 -4.51 17.55
CA GLY A 128 2.42 -4.02 18.53
C GLY A 128 2.97 -3.91 19.95
N GLU A 129 4.09 -4.56 20.27
CA GLU A 129 4.74 -4.42 21.58
C GLU A 129 5.11 -2.96 21.85
N VAL A 130 5.04 -2.59 23.13
CA VAL A 130 5.46 -1.29 23.63
C VAL A 130 6.73 -1.48 24.44
N TRP A 131 7.76 -0.78 24.04
CA TRP A 131 9.07 -0.82 24.65
C TRP A 131 9.50 0.55 25.11
N GLU A 132 10.18 0.61 26.23
CA GLU A 132 11.01 1.74 26.59
C GLU A 132 12.42 1.45 26.10
N LEU A 133 12.92 2.27 25.17
CA LEU A 133 14.19 2.07 24.49
C LEU A 133 15.06 3.30 24.60
N GLU A 134 16.36 3.09 24.81
CA GLU A 134 17.36 4.13 24.65
C GLU A 134 17.76 4.21 23.18
N LEU A 135 17.41 5.34 22.53
CA LEU A 135 17.51 5.53 21.09
C LEU A 135 18.59 6.56 20.75
N ARG A 136 19.32 6.30 19.68
CA ARG A 136 20.16 7.31 19.03
C ARG A 136 19.67 7.52 17.61
N LEU A 137 19.11 8.71 17.37
CA LEU A 137 18.42 9.02 16.13
C LEU A 137 19.21 9.96 15.24
N ARG A 138 18.96 9.89 13.95
CA ARG A 138 19.52 10.75 12.90
C ARG A 138 18.47 11.11 11.88
N ARG A 139 18.62 12.25 11.20
CA ARG A 139 17.84 12.57 10.01
C ARG A 139 18.03 11.49 8.95
N PRO A 140 16.98 11.13 8.19
CA PRO A 140 17.13 10.21 7.07
C PRO A 140 18.15 10.75 6.08
N ARG A 141 19.21 9.98 5.82
CA ARG A 141 20.22 10.25 4.81
C ARG A 141 20.51 8.97 4.07
N GLY A 142 20.62 9.07 2.75
CA GLY A 142 21.06 7.99 1.89
C GLY A 142 22.53 8.13 1.53
N ARG A 143 23.15 7.01 1.20
CA ARG A 143 24.42 7.00 0.46
C ARG A 143 24.04 6.92 -1.02
N PHE A 144 24.40 7.94 -1.78
CA PHE A 144 24.20 7.93 -3.22
C PHE A 144 25.45 7.39 -3.89
N ASN A 145 25.46 6.08 -4.16
CA ASN A 145 26.49 5.45 -4.98
C ASN A 145 25.92 5.26 -6.39
N PRO A 146 26.63 5.66 -7.46
CA PRO A 146 26.19 5.40 -8.83
C PRO A 146 25.87 3.91 -9.04
N GLY A 147 24.65 3.62 -9.54
CA GLY A 147 24.17 2.24 -9.72
C GLY A 147 23.74 1.53 -8.45
N GLY A 148 23.86 2.14 -7.27
CA GLY A 148 23.42 1.59 -6.00
C GLY A 148 21.95 1.88 -5.66
N PHE A 149 21.47 1.25 -4.59
CA PHE A 149 20.12 1.49 -4.08
C PHE A 149 20.02 2.88 -3.44
N ASP A 150 19.10 3.71 -3.94
CA ASP A 150 18.78 5.02 -3.38
C ASP A 150 17.96 4.86 -2.10
N SER A 151 18.65 4.76 -0.98
CA SER A 151 18.06 4.59 0.33
C SER A 151 17.34 5.84 0.83
N GLU A 152 17.75 7.03 0.42
CA GLU A 152 17.09 8.28 0.84
C GLU A 152 15.72 8.44 0.18
N SER A 153 15.63 8.28 -1.13
CA SER A 153 14.35 8.25 -1.84
C SER A 153 13.44 7.14 -1.34
N TRP A 154 13.99 5.99 -0.97
CA TRP A 154 13.21 4.91 -0.38
C TRP A 154 12.65 5.30 0.99
N LEU A 155 13.47 5.86 1.90
CA LEU A 155 13.04 6.34 3.21
C LEU A 155 11.96 7.43 3.09
N PHE A 156 12.11 8.32 2.12
CA PHE A 156 11.12 9.36 1.85
C PHE A 156 9.78 8.76 1.39
N ARG A 157 9.81 7.82 0.44
CA ARG A 157 8.59 7.12 -0.04
C ARG A 157 7.89 6.33 1.07
N GLU A 158 8.66 5.71 1.96
CA GLU A 158 8.14 5.00 3.13
C GLU A 158 7.76 5.95 4.28
N LYS A 159 7.93 7.27 4.08
CA LYS A 159 7.57 8.32 5.06
C LYS A 159 8.34 8.21 6.38
N TYR A 160 9.55 7.67 6.37
CA TYR A 160 10.42 7.69 7.54
C TYR A 160 10.98 9.09 7.76
N GLN A 161 10.77 9.61 8.97
CA GLN A 161 11.18 10.95 9.37
C GLN A 161 12.45 10.96 10.22
N ALA A 162 12.81 9.79 10.76
CA ALA A 162 14.11 9.55 11.38
C ALA A 162 14.57 8.12 11.14
N THR A 163 15.89 7.92 11.23
CA THR A 163 16.54 6.60 11.29
C THR A 163 17.45 6.55 12.50
N GLY A 164 17.70 5.37 13.03
CA GLY A 164 18.57 5.25 14.18
C GLY A 164 18.78 3.82 14.64
N TYR A 165 19.27 3.68 15.83
CA TYR A 165 19.49 2.40 16.45
C TYR A 165 19.21 2.45 17.95
N VAL A 166 18.91 1.28 18.49
CA VAL A 166 18.74 1.08 19.93
C VAL A 166 20.14 0.96 20.56
N VAL A 167 20.40 1.79 21.56
CA VAL A 167 21.66 1.76 22.32
C VAL A 167 21.66 0.50 23.21
N ALA A 168 22.75 -0.26 23.16
CA ALA A 168 22.88 -1.43 24.02
C ALA A 168 22.93 -1.00 25.50
N GLY A 169 22.10 -1.59 26.34
CA GLY A 169 22.09 -1.24 27.77
C GLY A 169 20.90 -1.83 28.52
N LYS A 170 20.99 -1.72 29.86
CA LYS A 170 19.96 -2.24 30.79
C LYS A 170 18.68 -1.37 30.86
N ARG A 171 18.65 -0.25 30.15
CA ARG A 171 17.49 0.66 30.14
C ARG A 171 16.41 0.23 29.15
N ASN A 172 16.73 -0.70 28.26
CA ASN A 172 15.79 -1.22 27.28
C ASN A 172 14.89 -2.25 27.98
N ARG A 173 13.60 -1.97 28.10
CA ARG A 173 12.65 -2.86 28.76
C ARG A 173 11.34 -2.96 28.00
N LEU A 174 10.77 -4.14 27.97
CA LEU A 174 9.43 -4.38 27.48
C LEU A 174 8.42 -3.86 28.50
N LEU A 175 7.57 -2.94 28.10
CA LEU A 175 6.52 -2.39 28.96
C LEU A 175 5.20 -3.14 28.78
N TRP A 176 4.93 -3.58 27.57
CA TRP A 176 3.71 -4.28 27.25
C TRP A 176 3.92 -5.25 26.08
N SER A 177 3.56 -6.51 26.30
CA SER A 177 3.72 -7.60 25.32
C SER A 177 2.40 -8.10 24.73
N GLY A 178 1.32 -7.35 24.90
CA GLY A 178 0.01 -7.77 24.43
C GLY A 178 -0.06 -7.88 22.91
N THR A 179 -0.67 -8.93 22.43
CA THR A 179 -1.08 -9.04 21.04
C THR A 179 -2.02 -7.91 20.70
N SER A 180 -1.61 -7.06 19.81
CA SER A 180 -2.18 -5.73 19.62
C SER A 180 -3.61 -5.74 19.08
N SER A 181 -4.00 -6.72 18.28
CA SER A 181 -5.36 -6.75 17.73
C SER A 181 -5.85 -8.18 17.47
N ALA A 182 -7.18 -8.32 17.33
CA ALA A 182 -7.77 -9.58 16.87
C ALA A 182 -7.20 -10.00 15.51
N LEU A 183 -6.86 -9.03 14.67
CA LEU A 183 -6.27 -9.25 13.36
C LEU A 183 -4.85 -9.85 13.45
N ASP A 184 -4.03 -9.36 14.38
CA ASP A 184 -2.67 -9.90 14.56
C ASP A 184 -2.71 -11.33 15.11
N ARG A 185 -3.70 -11.64 15.95
CA ARG A 185 -3.95 -13.04 16.39
C ARG A 185 -4.31 -13.94 15.22
N VAL A 186 -5.24 -13.50 14.35
CA VAL A 186 -5.62 -14.27 13.15
C VAL A 186 -4.42 -14.51 12.23
N ARG A 187 -3.54 -13.51 12.06
CA ARG A 187 -2.31 -13.66 11.28
C ARG A 187 -1.34 -14.65 11.92
N ALA A 188 -1.13 -14.54 13.23
CA ALA A 188 -0.25 -15.45 13.97
C ALA A 188 -0.77 -16.89 13.89
N ASP A 189 -2.05 -17.13 14.22
CA ASP A 189 -2.68 -18.45 14.15
C ASP A 189 -2.59 -19.07 12.74
N PHE A 190 -2.79 -18.26 11.70
CA PHE A 190 -2.64 -18.74 10.32
C PHE A 190 -1.18 -19.09 10.00
N THR A 191 -0.24 -18.26 10.44
CA THR A 191 1.19 -18.46 10.21
C THR A 191 1.66 -19.75 10.90
N ASP A 192 1.31 -19.92 12.17
CA ASP A 192 1.66 -21.12 12.95
C ASP A 192 1.10 -22.39 12.29
N ARG A 193 -0.18 -22.38 11.92
CA ARG A 193 -0.78 -23.50 11.19
C ARG A 193 -0.14 -23.78 9.84
N ALA A 194 0.23 -22.72 9.10
CA ALA A 194 0.90 -22.88 7.81
C ALA A 194 2.28 -23.53 7.95
N LEU A 195 3.01 -23.19 9.04
CA LEU A 195 4.29 -23.81 9.36
C LEU A 195 4.16 -25.24 9.84
N ASP A 196 3.11 -25.54 10.62
CA ASP A 196 2.88 -26.87 11.20
C ASP A 196 2.40 -27.90 10.16
N VAL A 197 1.48 -27.50 9.27
CA VAL A 197 0.84 -28.41 8.29
C VAL A 197 1.70 -28.61 7.04
N ALA A 198 2.61 -27.68 6.75
CA ALA A 198 3.43 -27.76 5.54
C ALA A 198 4.46 -28.89 5.62
N ALA A 199 4.75 -29.49 4.47
CA ALA A 199 5.73 -30.59 4.34
C ALA A 199 7.14 -30.21 4.83
N ASN A 200 7.46 -28.93 4.79
CA ASN A 200 8.71 -28.35 5.31
C ASN A 200 8.54 -26.87 5.64
N VAL A 201 9.47 -26.33 6.44
CA VAL A 201 9.46 -24.93 6.89
C VAL A 201 9.46 -23.94 5.72
N GLU A 202 10.16 -24.26 4.63
CA GLU A 202 10.21 -23.38 3.45
C GLU A 202 8.83 -23.23 2.79
N THR A 203 8.09 -24.33 2.65
CA THR A 203 6.72 -24.30 2.11
C THR A 203 5.77 -23.58 3.05
N GLY A 204 5.89 -23.81 4.36
CA GLY A 204 5.11 -23.10 5.37
C GLY A 204 5.33 -21.59 5.34
N ALA A 205 6.58 -21.16 5.20
CA ALA A 205 6.93 -19.75 5.06
C ALA A 205 6.31 -19.10 3.81
N VAL A 206 6.27 -19.83 2.69
CA VAL A 206 5.61 -19.36 1.45
C VAL A 206 4.10 -19.25 1.65
N LEU A 207 3.47 -20.25 2.26
CA LEU A 207 2.03 -20.22 2.56
C LEU A 207 1.66 -19.05 3.48
N ALA A 208 2.46 -18.81 4.52
CA ALA A 208 2.27 -17.67 5.42
C ALA A 208 2.46 -16.32 4.70
N ALA A 209 3.46 -16.21 3.82
CA ALA A 209 3.72 -15.01 3.02
C ALA A 209 2.56 -14.69 2.06
N ILE A 210 2.01 -15.70 1.37
CA ILE A 210 0.91 -15.52 0.41
C ILE A 210 -0.44 -15.37 1.13
N GLY A 211 -0.65 -16.13 2.22
CA GLY A 211 -1.93 -16.15 2.94
C GLY A 211 -2.20 -14.87 3.71
N VAL A 212 -1.25 -14.46 4.54
CA VAL A 212 -1.42 -13.33 5.47
C VAL A 212 -0.33 -12.27 5.39
N GLY A 213 0.59 -12.37 4.42
CA GLY A 213 1.67 -11.41 4.23
C GLY A 213 2.86 -11.60 5.19
N ALA A 214 2.92 -12.67 5.95
CA ALA A 214 3.97 -12.99 6.92
C ALA A 214 5.24 -13.51 6.22
N ARG A 215 6.15 -12.61 5.88
CA ARG A 215 7.39 -12.89 5.12
C ARG A 215 8.61 -13.09 6.00
N GLU A 216 8.49 -12.88 7.28
CA GLU A 216 9.55 -12.97 8.28
C GLU A 216 10.14 -14.37 8.43
N HIS A 217 9.37 -15.39 8.02
CA HIS A 217 9.81 -16.79 8.05
C HIS A 217 10.56 -17.22 6.79
N MET A 218 10.61 -16.34 5.76
CA MET A 218 11.36 -16.64 4.52
C MET A 218 12.86 -16.38 4.72
N THR A 219 13.67 -17.38 4.39
CA THR A 219 15.12 -17.32 4.54
C THR A 219 15.80 -16.53 3.42
N PRO A 220 17.02 -15.97 3.63
CA PRO A 220 17.78 -15.30 2.58
C PRO A 220 18.00 -16.18 1.32
N PRO A 221 18.35 -17.49 1.43
CA PRO A 221 18.47 -18.35 0.25
C PRO A 221 17.17 -18.53 -0.53
N GLN A 222 15.99 -18.52 0.14
CA GLN A 222 14.71 -18.53 -0.54
C GLN A 222 14.50 -17.23 -1.34
N TRP A 223 14.81 -16.07 -0.75
CA TRP A 223 14.72 -14.80 -1.45
C TRP A 223 15.63 -14.73 -2.67
N GLU A 224 16.86 -15.25 -2.57
CA GLU A 224 17.80 -15.32 -3.70
C GLU A 224 17.27 -16.20 -4.83
N ARG A 225 16.69 -17.37 -4.51
CA ARG A 225 16.05 -18.25 -5.51
C ARG A 225 14.89 -17.56 -6.23
N TYR A 226 14.02 -16.86 -5.49
CA TYR A 226 12.91 -16.14 -6.11
C TYR A 226 13.36 -14.92 -6.91
N ALA A 227 14.43 -14.25 -6.49
CA ALA A 227 15.05 -13.18 -7.25
C ALA A 227 15.65 -13.67 -8.56
N ALA A 228 16.41 -14.79 -8.52
CA ALA A 228 17.02 -15.40 -9.69
C ALA A 228 15.99 -15.87 -10.74
N THR A 229 14.79 -16.31 -10.29
CA THR A 229 13.70 -16.73 -11.17
C THR A 229 12.72 -15.61 -11.53
N GLY A 230 12.94 -14.38 -11.03
CA GLY A 230 12.02 -13.23 -11.24
C GLY A 230 10.66 -13.37 -10.55
N THR A 231 10.49 -14.36 -9.66
CA THR A 231 9.21 -14.67 -8.98
C THR A 231 9.03 -13.98 -7.62
N THR A 232 9.95 -13.11 -7.23
CA THR A 232 9.89 -12.35 -5.95
C THR A 232 8.57 -11.58 -5.79
N HIS A 233 8.00 -11.10 -6.90
CA HIS A 233 6.73 -10.38 -6.89
C HIS A 233 5.53 -11.25 -6.50
N LEU A 234 5.61 -12.57 -6.64
CA LEU A 234 4.57 -13.51 -6.22
C LEU A 234 4.56 -13.72 -4.71
N MET A 235 5.70 -13.51 -4.05
CA MET A 235 5.82 -13.60 -2.58
C MET A 235 5.29 -12.35 -1.88
N ALA A 236 4.99 -11.32 -2.65
CA ALA A 236 4.30 -10.15 -2.17
C ALA A 236 2.80 -10.28 -2.45
N ILE A 237 1.96 -9.89 -1.49
CA ILE A 237 0.52 -9.82 -1.75
C ILE A 237 0.27 -8.84 -2.89
N SER A 238 -0.22 -9.40 -3.99
CA SER A 238 -0.43 -8.70 -5.26
C SER A 238 -1.91 -8.42 -5.52
N GLY A 239 -2.19 -7.62 -6.52
CA GLY A 239 -3.57 -7.43 -7.00
C GLY A 239 -4.24 -8.72 -7.45
N LEU A 240 -3.46 -9.69 -7.97
CA LEU A 240 -3.98 -11.00 -8.36
C LEU A 240 -4.55 -11.77 -7.16
N HIS A 241 -3.87 -11.77 -6.02
CA HIS A 241 -4.36 -12.43 -4.80
C HIS A 241 -5.67 -11.81 -4.31
N VAL A 242 -5.78 -10.48 -4.34
CA VAL A 242 -7.03 -9.76 -4.03
C VAL A 242 -8.14 -10.11 -5.01
N GLY A 243 -7.80 -10.23 -6.31
CA GLY A 243 -8.73 -10.64 -7.36
C GLY A 243 -9.24 -12.07 -7.19
N ILE A 244 -8.35 -13.02 -6.84
CA ILE A 244 -8.73 -14.41 -6.54
C ILE A 244 -9.66 -14.47 -5.33
N ALA A 245 -9.36 -13.74 -4.25
CA ALA A 245 -10.24 -13.65 -3.09
C ALA A 245 -11.63 -13.11 -3.45
N ALA A 246 -11.68 -12.08 -4.30
CA ALA A 246 -12.95 -11.56 -4.82
C ALA A 246 -13.72 -12.60 -5.62
N LEU A 247 -13.03 -13.34 -6.49
CA LEU A 247 -13.65 -14.38 -7.30
C LEU A 247 -14.23 -15.51 -6.45
N VAL A 248 -13.49 -15.97 -5.45
CA VAL A 248 -13.95 -17.01 -4.51
C VAL A 248 -15.21 -16.53 -3.79
N GLY A 249 -15.20 -15.31 -3.24
CA GLY A 249 -16.38 -14.72 -2.59
C GLY A 249 -17.56 -14.58 -3.53
N PHE A 250 -17.32 -14.15 -4.77
CA PHE A 250 -18.35 -14.08 -5.82
C PHE A 250 -18.90 -15.46 -6.15
N ALA A 251 -18.06 -16.46 -6.39
CA ALA A 251 -18.47 -17.82 -6.75
C ALA A 251 -19.31 -18.46 -5.65
N VAL A 252 -18.90 -18.33 -4.39
CA VAL A 252 -19.65 -18.83 -3.23
C VAL A 252 -21.03 -18.16 -3.14
N ALA A 253 -21.09 -16.83 -3.23
CA ALA A 253 -22.36 -16.10 -3.17
C ALA A 253 -23.27 -16.45 -4.34
N PHE A 254 -22.71 -16.60 -5.54
CA PHE A 254 -23.46 -16.93 -6.74
C PHE A 254 -24.03 -18.35 -6.67
N ALA A 255 -23.25 -19.32 -6.18
CA ALA A 255 -23.69 -20.69 -5.95
C ALA A 255 -24.76 -20.75 -4.85
N ALA A 256 -24.54 -20.10 -3.71
CA ALA A 256 -25.53 -20.03 -2.64
C ALA A 256 -26.86 -19.37 -3.09
N GLY A 257 -26.81 -18.35 -3.94
CA GLY A 257 -27.98 -17.69 -4.51
C GLY A 257 -28.79 -18.56 -5.48
N ILE A 258 -28.31 -19.75 -5.88
CA ILE A 258 -29.10 -20.76 -6.61
C ILE A 258 -30.05 -21.48 -5.65
N PHE A 259 -29.64 -21.67 -4.42
CA PHE A 259 -30.40 -22.43 -3.41
C PHE A 259 -31.26 -21.55 -2.50
N LEU A 260 -30.90 -20.26 -2.40
CA LEU A 260 -31.64 -19.31 -1.56
C LEU A 260 -32.39 -18.32 -2.45
N PRO A 261 -33.71 -18.26 -2.40
CA PRO A 261 -34.54 -17.29 -3.14
C PRO A 261 -34.39 -15.91 -2.46
N VAL A 262 -33.23 -15.28 -2.66
CA VAL A 262 -33.04 -13.92 -2.20
C VAL A 262 -33.70 -12.98 -3.19
N GLY A 263 -34.72 -12.25 -2.75
CA GLY A 263 -35.55 -11.34 -3.55
C GLY A 263 -34.79 -10.11 -4.07
N GLY A 264 -33.64 -10.33 -4.74
CA GLY A 264 -32.78 -9.29 -5.32
C GLY A 264 -31.99 -9.79 -6.53
N ASN A 265 -31.25 -8.89 -7.17
CA ASN A 265 -30.36 -9.27 -8.26
C ASN A 265 -29.17 -10.06 -7.71
N ARG A 266 -29.18 -11.39 -7.84
CA ARG A 266 -28.14 -12.28 -7.31
C ARG A 266 -26.72 -11.93 -7.83
N HIS A 267 -26.60 -11.38 -9.03
CA HIS A 267 -25.31 -10.91 -9.55
C HIS A 267 -24.76 -9.74 -8.72
N VAL A 268 -25.60 -8.79 -8.35
CA VAL A 268 -25.19 -7.66 -7.51
C VAL A 268 -24.77 -8.16 -6.12
N GLY A 269 -25.56 -9.06 -5.53
CA GLY A 269 -25.23 -9.67 -4.24
C GLY A 269 -23.89 -10.43 -4.27
N ALA A 270 -23.65 -11.21 -5.33
CA ALA A 270 -22.42 -11.95 -5.51
C ALA A 270 -21.22 -11.02 -5.69
N VAL A 271 -21.34 -9.95 -6.49
CA VAL A 271 -20.29 -8.94 -6.66
C VAL A 271 -19.95 -8.24 -5.35
N LEU A 272 -20.97 -7.86 -4.57
CA LEU A 272 -20.76 -7.19 -3.29
C LEU A 272 -20.08 -8.11 -2.26
N LEU A 273 -20.47 -9.39 -2.18
CA LEU A 273 -19.80 -10.34 -1.31
C LEU A 273 -18.36 -10.61 -1.77
N GLY A 274 -18.14 -10.76 -3.07
CA GLY A 274 -16.79 -10.86 -3.63
C GLY A 274 -15.90 -9.67 -3.24
N ALA A 275 -16.44 -8.45 -3.37
CA ALA A 275 -15.73 -7.25 -2.95
C ALA A 275 -15.46 -7.23 -1.43
N ALA A 276 -16.42 -7.64 -0.61
CA ALA A 276 -16.24 -7.73 0.84
C ALA A 276 -15.14 -8.73 1.25
N VAL A 277 -15.13 -9.92 0.61
CA VAL A 277 -14.09 -10.94 0.84
C VAL A 277 -12.72 -10.43 0.44
N ALA A 278 -12.61 -9.73 -0.69
CA ALA A 278 -11.36 -9.13 -1.14
C ALA A 278 -10.83 -8.06 -0.18
N VAL A 279 -11.72 -7.20 0.34
CA VAL A 279 -11.36 -6.20 1.36
C VAL A 279 -10.91 -6.88 2.64
N ALA A 280 -11.64 -7.89 3.13
CA ALA A 280 -11.28 -8.67 4.31
C ALA A 280 -9.90 -9.33 4.14
N TYR A 281 -9.66 -9.96 2.99
CA TYR A 281 -8.35 -10.54 2.66
C TYR A 281 -7.24 -9.48 2.64
N ALA A 282 -7.47 -8.33 2.00
CA ALA A 282 -6.49 -7.25 1.97
C ALA A 282 -6.15 -6.74 3.38
N ILE A 283 -7.14 -6.63 4.27
CA ILE A 283 -6.94 -6.24 5.67
C ILE A 283 -6.13 -7.32 6.41
N VAL A 284 -6.52 -8.59 6.30
CA VAL A 284 -5.80 -9.71 6.95
C VAL A 284 -4.37 -9.81 6.42
N SER A 285 -4.14 -9.52 5.16
CA SER A 285 -2.81 -9.59 4.54
C SER A 285 -1.91 -8.36 4.76
N GLY A 286 -2.30 -7.44 5.64
CA GLY A 286 -1.50 -6.28 6.03
C GLY A 286 -1.75 -5.02 5.22
N PHE A 287 -2.73 -5.03 4.32
CA PHE A 287 -3.17 -3.88 3.53
C PHE A 287 -2.03 -3.13 2.82
N GLY A 288 -1.06 -3.89 2.30
CA GLY A 288 0.11 -3.34 1.60
C GLY A 288 -0.27 -2.48 0.39
N VAL A 289 0.67 -1.67 -0.09
CA VAL A 289 0.42 -0.71 -1.20
C VAL A 289 -0.16 -1.36 -2.45
N PRO A 290 0.30 -2.55 -2.94
CA PRO A 290 -0.34 -3.21 -4.07
C PRO A 290 -1.78 -3.64 -3.81
N ALA A 291 -2.07 -4.18 -2.61
CA ALA A 291 -3.40 -4.61 -2.23
C ALA A 291 -4.38 -3.42 -2.14
N ARG A 292 -3.95 -2.27 -1.60
CA ARG A 292 -4.78 -1.04 -1.55
C ARG A 292 -5.25 -0.61 -2.93
N ARG A 293 -4.34 -0.59 -3.92
CA ARG A 293 -4.67 -0.23 -5.30
C ARG A 293 -5.69 -1.19 -5.91
N ALA A 294 -5.47 -2.49 -5.73
CA ALA A 294 -6.38 -3.52 -6.22
C ALA A 294 -7.76 -3.40 -5.59
N VAL A 295 -7.84 -3.17 -4.28
CA VAL A 295 -9.10 -2.95 -3.57
C VAL A 295 -9.84 -1.72 -4.12
N VAL A 296 -9.14 -0.59 -4.31
CA VAL A 296 -9.77 0.62 -4.87
C VAL A 296 -10.34 0.35 -6.26
N MET A 297 -9.58 -0.30 -7.14
CA MET A 297 -10.04 -0.65 -8.49
C MET A 297 -11.25 -1.58 -8.43
N LEU A 298 -11.19 -2.62 -7.58
CA LEU A 298 -12.24 -3.60 -7.41
C LEU A 298 -13.54 -2.96 -6.87
N LEU A 299 -13.43 -2.12 -5.85
CA LEU A 299 -14.59 -1.42 -5.27
C LEU A 299 -15.25 -0.49 -6.28
N LEU A 300 -14.46 0.22 -7.09
CA LEU A 300 -14.98 1.04 -8.18
C LEU A 300 -15.71 0.19 -9.23
N ALA A 301 -15.13 -0.96 -9.61
CA ALA A 301 -15.77 -1.90 -10.53
C ALA A 301 -17.07 -2.47 -9.94
N ALA A 302 -17.04 -2.91 -8.68
CA ALA A 302 -18.22 -3.40 -7.97
C ALA A 302 -19.32 -2.32 -7.87
N ALA A 303 -18.96 -1.08 -7.58
CA ALA A 303 -19.90 0.04 -7.54
C ALA A 303 -20.57 0.28 -8.89
N THR A 304 -19.88 0.09 -10.02
CA THR A 304 -20.50 0.22 -11.35
C THR A 304 -21.61 -0.82 -11.56
N VAL A 305 -21.37 -2.05 -11.11
CA VAL A 305 -22.35 -3.14 -11.19
C VAL A 305 -23.52 -2.87 -10.24
N ALA A 306 -23.24 -2.51 -8.99
CA ALA A 306 -24.26 -2.25 -7.97
C ALA A 306 -25.18 -1.07 -8.36
N CYS A 307 -24.61 0.00 -8.90
CA CYS A 307 -25.35 1.18 -9.36
C CYS A 307 -25.95 1.00 -10.76
N ARG A 308 -25.80 -0.18 -11.38
CA ARG A 308 -26.26 -0.47 -12.76
C ARG A 308 -25.77 0.56 -13.78
N ARG A 309 -24.59 1.14 -13.56
CA ARG A 309 -23.99 2.12 -14.45
C ARG A 309 -22.84 1.49 -15.24
N GLN A 310 -22.83 1.70 -16.54
CA GLN A 310 -21.75 1.24 -17.40
C GLN A 310 -20.64 2.31 -17.43
N PHE A 311 -19.59 2.13 -16.63
CA PHE A 311 -18.38 2.90 -16.79
C PHE A 311 -17.41 2.17 -17.71
N SER A 312 -16.71 2.92 -18.55
CA SER A 312 -15.62 2.33 -19.33
C SER A 312 -14.45 1.98 -18.41
N PRO A 313 -13.68 0.93 -18.71
CA PRO A 313 -12.47 0.59 -17.93
C PRO A 313 -11.52 1.78 -17.74
N ALA A 314 -11.36 2.62 -18.76
CA ALA A 314 -10.55 3.84 -18.66
C ALA A 314 -11.05 4.83 -17.60
N ARG A 315 -12.36 4.90 -17.37
CA ARG A 315 -12.91 5.77 -16.29
C ARG A 315 -12.61 5.17 -14.93
N ILE A 316 -12.79 3.86 -14.78
CA ILE A 316 -12.49 3.16 -13.52
C ILE A 316 -11.01 3.34 -13.20
N LEU A 317 -10.11 3.13 -14.15
CA LEU A 317 -8.67 3.33 -13.97
C LEU A 317 -8.30 4.76 -13.63
N ALA A 318 -8.85 5.75 -14.34
CA ALA A 318 -8.57 7.15 -14.05
C ALA A 318 -9.06 7.57 -12.66
N LEU A 319 -10.26 7.12 -12.27
CA LEU A 319 -10.79 7.34 -10.92
C LEU A 319 -9.95 6.64 -9.86
N ALA A 320 -9.55 5.38 -10.10
CA ALA A 320 -8.71 4.64 -9.17
C ALA A 320 -7.36 5.33 -8.96
N ALA A 321 -6.72 5.74 -10.06
CA ALA A 321 -5.44 6.46 -10.00
C ALA A 321 -5.57 7.80 -9.25
N ALA A 322 -6.64 8.55 -9.51
CA ALA A 322 -6.89 9.80 -8.81
C ALA A 322 -7.18 9.58 -7.32
N LEU A 323 -7.98 8.56 -6.95
CA LEU A 323 -8.26 8.24 -5.56
C LEU A 323 -7.02 7.77 -4.80
N VAL A 324 -6.19 6.93 -5.42
CA VAL A 324 -4.90 6.52 -4.83
C VAL A 324 -3.99 7.73 -4.66
N PHE A 325 -3.90 8.61 -5.66
CA PHE A 325 -3.12 9.83 -5.58
C PHE A 325 -3.60 10.79 -4.48
N VAL A 326 -4.90 11.02 -4.37
CA VAL A 326 -5.46 11.89 -3.33
C VAL A 326 -5.23 11.32 -1.93
N SER A 327 -5.33 9.98 -1.77
CA SER A 327 -5.08 9.32 -0.49
C SER A 327 -3.59 9.28 -0.12
N ASP A 328 -2.72 9.17 -1.09
CA ASP A 328 -1.27 9.13 -0.93
C ASP A 328 -0.55 9.70 -2.16
N PRO A 329 -0.35 11.04 -2.21
CA PRO A 329 0.33 11.67 -3.34
C PRO A 329 1.75 11.16 -3.58
N ILE A 330 2.44 10.72 -2.52
CA ILE A 330 3.81 10.20 -2.58
C ILE A 330 3.86 8.82 -3.24
N ALA A 331 2.75 8.07 -3.25
CA ALA A 331 2.69 6.77 -3.92
C ALA A 331 3.06 6.83 -5.41
N THR A 332 2.86 7.98 -6.06
CA THR A 332 3.26 8.20 -7.47
C THR A 332 4.76 8.20 -7.70
N LEU A 333 5.59 8.35 -6.67
CA LEU A 333 7.04 8.16 -6.75
C LEU A 333 7.45 6.68 -6.79
N THR A 334 6.53 5.76 -6.50
CA THR A 334 6.85 4.34 -6.45
C THR A 334 6.75 3.72 -7.84
N PRO A 335 7.77 2.95 -8.31
CA PRO A 335 7.67 2.21 -9.57
C PRO A 335 6.43 1.29 -9.61
N GLY A 336 6.05 0.75 -8.46
CA GLY A 336 4.87 -0.11 -8.33
C GLY A 336 3.57 0.59 -8.70
N PHE A 337 3.43 1.90 -8.46
CA PHE A 337 2.26 2.66 -8.91
C PHE A 337 2.16 2.61 -10.44
N HIS A 338 3.20 3.01 -11.14
CA HIS A 338 3.22 3.07 -12.60
C HIS A 338 3.05 1.69 -13.23
N LEU A 339 3.77 0.69 -12.73
CA LEU A 339 3.71 -0.69 -13.25
C LEU A 339 2.32 -1.30 -13.06
N SER A 340 1.67 -1.08 -11.93
CA SER A 340 0.33 -1.61 -11.65
C SER A 340 -0.71 -1.03 -12.62
N PHE A 341 -0.76 0.29 -12.79
CA PHE A 341 -1.72 0.92 -13.70
C PHE A 341 -1.40 0.59 -15.17
N ALA A 342 -0.12 0.57 -15.56
CA ALA A 342 0.30 0.21 -16.90
C ALA A 342 -0.08 -1.24 -17.24
N ALA A 343 0.11 -2.18 -16.32
CA ALA A 343 -0.27 -3.57 -16.50
C ALA A 343 -1.77 -3.71 -16.76
N VAL A 344 -2.61 -3.03 -15.98
CA VAL A 344 -4.07 -3.09 -16.17
C VAL A 344 -4.49 -2.43 -17.50
N VAL A 345 -3.89 -1.29 -17.87
CA VAL A 345 -4.12 -0.67 -19.19
C VAL A 345 -3.80 -1.65 -20.31
N LEU A 346 -2.63 -2.32 -20.23
CA LEU A 346 -2.20 -3.30 -21.23
C LEU A 346 -3.17 -4.49 -21.31
N LEU A 347 -3.59 -5.02 -20.17
CA LEU A 347 -4.52 -6.15 -20.13
C LEU A 347 -5.89 -5.79 -20.69
N VAL A 348 -6.42 -4.61 -20.37
CA VAL A 348 -7.67 -4.10 -20.95
C VAL A 348 -7.53 -3.89 -22.45
N TRP A 349 -6.37 -3.40 -22.91
CA TRP A 349 -6.09 -3.23 -24.32
C TRP A 349 -6.02 -4.58 -25.06
N LEU A 350 -5.28 -5.55 -24.53
CA LEU A 350 -5.20 -6.93 -25.08
C LEU A 350 -6.57 -7.61 -25.10
N ALA A 351 -7.35 -7.50 -24.02
CA ALA A 351 -8.69 -8.06 -23.95
C ALA A 351 -9.67 -7.49 -25.01
N ARG A 352 -9.39 -6.29 -25.52
CA ARG A 352 -10.16 -5.68 -26.63
C ARG A 352 -9.71 -6.18 -28.00
N GLN A 353 -8.45 -6.59 -28.13
CA GLN A 353 -7.86 -7.04 -29.40
C GLN A 353 -8.19 -8.50 -29.72
N THR A 354 -8.45 -9.35 -28.70
CA THR A 354 -8.79 -10.75 -28.90
C THR A 354 -10.20 -10.86 -29.49
N PRO A 355 -10.35 -11.31 -30.77
CA PRO A 355 -11.66 -11.57 -31.34
C PRO A 355 -12.33 -12.70 -30.55
N ALA A 356 -13.65 -12.64 -30.44
CA ALA A 356 -14.44 -13.71 -29.85
C ALA A 356 -14.32 -14.94 -30.77
N ALA A 357 -13.26 -15.72 -30.64
CA ALA A 357 -13.12 -16.99 -31.35
C ALA A 357 -14.21 -17.93 -30.81
N GLY A 358 -15.05 -18.33 -31.69
CA GLY A 358 -16.02 -19.42 -31.75
C GLY A 358 -16.59 -20.02 -30.45
N GLY A 359 -17.87 -19.88 -30.26
CA GLY A 359 -18.74 -20.97 -29.77
C GLY A 359 -18.86 -21.21 -28.26
N PHE A 360 -18.04 -20.61 -27.40
CA PHE A 360 -18.21 -20.73 -25.95
C PHE A 360 -18.75 -19.39 -25.38
N PRO A 361 -19.65 -19.41 -24.39
CA PRO A 361 -20.21 -18.17 -23.82
C PRO A 361 -19.15 -17.46 -22.94
N LEU A 362 -18.09 -16.98 -23.57
CA LEU A 362 -16.97 -16.26 -22.92
C LEU A 362 -17.32 -14.82 -22.52
N ARG A 363 -18.55 -14.34 -22.80
CA ARG A 363 -18.98 -13.01 -22.36
C ARG A 363 -18.93 -12.83 -20.84
N PRO A 364 -19.46 -13.75 -20.01
CA PRO A 364 -19.30 -13.63 -18.55
C PRO A 364 -17.89 -13.96 -18.09
N ALA A 365 -17.20 -14.94 -18.71
CA ALA A 365 -15.80 -15.26 -18.37
C ALA A 365 -14.84 -14.11 -18.75
N ARG A 366 -15.07 -13.44 -19.88
CA ARG A 366 -14.32 -12.25 -20.28
C ARG A 366 -14.55 -11.05 -19.34
N GLN A 367 -15.78 -10.87 -18.85
CA GLN A 367 -16.08 -9.88 -17.80
C GLN A 367 -15.43 -10.28 -16.47
N LEU A 368 -15.40 -11.56 -16.14
CA LEU A 368 -14.74 -12.13 -14.97
C LEU A 368 -13.21 -11.97 -15.07
N VAL A 369 -12.61 -12.25 -16.21
CA VAL A 369 -11.16 -12.04 -16.43
C VAL A 369 -10.80 -10.56 -16.32
N ILE A 370 -11.65 -9.66 -16.85
CA ILE A 370 -11.47 -8.21 -16.64
C ILE A 370 -11.64 -7.85 -15.15
N MET A 371 -12.53 -8.50 -14.41
CA MET A 371 -12.66 -8.31 -12.96
C MET A 371 -11.54 -8.99 -12.16
N GLN A 372 -10.91 -10.06 -12.65
CA GLN A 372 -9.78 -10.74 -11.99
C GLN A 372 -8.45 -10.02 -12.18
N VAL A 373 -8.34 -9.21 -13.19
CA VAL A 373 -7.12 -8.44 -13.49
C VAL A 373 -7.12 -7.09 -12.75
N PHE A 374 -8.25 -6.71 -12.20
CA PHE A 374 -8.37 -5.60 -11.28
C PHE A 374 -8.26 -6.07 -9.84
#